data_9749ede4a77562d0f08064b9c2efe25c
#
_entry.id   9749ede4a77562d0f08064b9c2efe25c
#
_cell.length_a   1.000
_cell.length_b   1.000
_cell.length_c   1.000
_cell.angle_alpha   90.00
_cell.angle_beta   90.00
_cell.angle_gamma   90.00
#
_symmetry.space_group_name_H-M   'P 1'
#
loop_
_entity.id
_entity.type
_entity.pdbx_description
1 polymer ?
#
loop_
_entity_poly.entity_id
_entity_poly.type
_entity_poly.pdbx_seq_one_letter_code
_entity_poly.pdbx_strand_id
1 'polypeptide(L)'
;MQLSSLIGQNIMNKPLPTSKMKEGVIWLPADSSSPKPIEIDSPAIDVMTDLRRMYAATVVAREGISRATQIMIARRVRLLLVVDSDGLIEGLISARDTMGEKPIKLLQKRRDAKYEDLIVSDLMVPRQAIDVLDIEQVLRATVGSIIATLKENGRQHALVIETDPVRGVEIVRGIFSATQIARQLGVAIPVFEVAQTFAEIAIALDK
;
A
#
# COMPACT_ATOMS: atom_id res chain seq x y z
N MET A 1 0.80 -19.00 37.63
CA MET A 1 1.00 -20.44 37.59
C MET A 1 0.12 -21.00 36.48
N GLN A 2 0.66 -21.71 35.49
CA GLN A 2 0.02 -22.33 34.31
C GLN A 2 -0.07 -21.49 33.05
N LEU A 3 1.08 -21.26 32.41
CA LEU A 3 1.21 -21.00 30.97
C LEU A 3 2.24 -21.95 30.30
N SER A 4 2.65 -23.01 31.00
CA SER A 4 3.73 -23.92 30.54
C SER A 4 3.23 -25.25 29.95
N SER A 5 1.92 -25.44 29.73
CA SER A 5 1.39 -26.74 29.28
C SER A 5 0.93 -26.81 27.83
N LEU A 6 1.13 -25.75 27.00
CA LEU A 6 0.73 -25.73 25.61
C LEU A 6 1.87 -25.92 24.59
N ILE A 7 3.10 -26.18 25.05
CA ILE A 7 4.28 -26.40 24.18
C ILE A 7 4.67 -27.89 24.09
N GLY A 8 3.74 -28.79 24.28
CA GLY A 8 4.03 -30.24 24.37
C GLY A 8 3.30 -31.16 23.40
N GLN A 9 2.61 -30.66 22.37
CA GLN A 9 2.13 -31.52 21.29
C GLN A 9 3.03 -31.32 20.07
N ASN A 10 4.06 -32.15 20.00
CA ASN A 10 4.82 -32.40 18.79
C ASN A 10 3.85 -33.04 17.77
N ILE A 11 3.11 -32.21 17.02
CA ILE A 11 2.32 -32.63 15.90
C ILE A 11 3.35 -33.05 14.84
N MET A 12 3.72 -34.34 14.85
CA MET A 12 4.52 -34.93 13.77
C MET A 12 3.68 -34.87 12.50
N ASN A 13 3.85 -33.78 11.75
CA ASN A 13 3.23 -33.63 10.44
C ASN A 13 3.77 -34.76 9.55
N LYS A 14 2.92 -35.72 9.23
CA LYS A 14 3.27 -36.78 8.29
C LYS A 14 3.30 -36.18 6.89
N PRO A 15 4.33 -36.45 6.09
CA PRO A 15 4.35 -36.03 4.71
C PRO A 15 3.18 -36.68 3.94
N LEU A 16 2.60 -35.92 3.03
CA LEU A 16 1.55 -36.45 2.15
C LEU A 16 2.15 -37.44 1.17
N PRO A 17 1.43 -38.54 0.83
CA PRO A 17 1.85 -39.44 -0.22
C PRO A 17 1.88 -38.70 -1.57
N THR A 18 2.94 -38.89 -2.31
CA THR A 18 3.09 -38.31 -3.65
C THR A 18 2.97 -39.39 -4.71
N SER A 19 2.54 -39.01 -5.90
CA SER A 19 2.51 -39.87 -7.08
C SER A 19 3.17 -39.18 -8.27
N LYS A 20 3.62 -39.98 -9.24
CA LYS A 20 4.16 -39.41 -10.48
C LYS A 20 3.02 -38.87 -11.33
N MET A 21 3.28 -37.76 -12.03
CA MET A 21 2.36 -37.19 -13.00
C MET A 21 2.08 -38.20 -14.09
N LYS A 22 0.81 -38.39 -14.42
CA LYS A 22 0.40 -39.31 -15.51
C LYS A 22 0.59 -38.62 -16.85
N GLU A 23 0.76 -39.41 -17.90
CA GLU A 23 0.72 -38.94 -19.27
C GLU A 23 -0.63 -38.31 -19.59
N GLY A 24 -0.66 -37.22 -20.37
CA GLY A 24 -1.90 -36.55 -20.76
C GLY A 24 -2.40 -35.49 -19.78
N VAL A 25 -1.65 -35.18 -18.69
CA VAL A 25 -1.98 -34.05 -17.81
C VAL A 25 -1.73 -32.76 -18.57
N ILE A 26 -2.79 -31.94 -18.71
CA ILE A 26 -2.74 -30.62 -19.36
C ILE A 26 -2.90 -29.52 -18.34
N TRP A 27 -2.41 -28.33 -18.65
CA TRP A 27 -2.73 -27.10 -17.96
C TRP A 27 -3.89 -26.41 -18.69
N LEU A 28 -4.91 -26.03 -17.94
CA LEU A 28 -5.97 -25.17 -18.45
C LEU A 28 -5.72 -23.75 -17.95
N PRO A 29 -5.72 -22.73 -18.83
CA PRO A 29 -5.72 -21.35 -18.37
C PRO A 29 -6.92 -21.15 -17.45
N ALA A 30 -6.76 -20.31 -16.43
CA ALA A 30 -7.88 -19.88 -15.60
C ALA A 30 -9.00 -19.42 -16.54
N ASP A 31 -10.22 -19.83 -16.21
CA ASP A 31 -11.42 -19.57 -17.01
C ASP A 31 -11.37 -18.17 -17.58
N SER A 32 -11.79 -18.02 -18.85
CA SER A 32 -11.62 -16.79 -19.66
C SER A 32 -12.37 -15.54 -19.14
N SER A 33 -12.70 -15.49 -17.87
CA SER A 33 -12.77 -14.29 -17.08
C SER A 33 -11.37 -13.75 -16.80
N SER A 34 -10.52 -13.62 -17.84
CA SER A 34 -9.35 -12.74 -17.73
C SER A 34 -9.89 -11.44 -17.16
N PRO A 35 -9.34 -10.94 -16.05
CA PRO A 35 -9.77 -9.65 -15.52
C PRO A 35 -9.77 -8.68 -16.71
N LYS A 36 -10.92 -8.06 -16.98
CA LYS A 36 -11.03 -7.09 -18.08
C LYS A 36 -9.85 -6.13 -17.95
N PRO A 37 -9.18 -5.79 -19.06
CA PRO A 37 -8.14 -4.77 -19.00
C PRO A 37 -8.70 -3.55 -18.27
N ILE A 38 -7.92 -3.01 -17.35
CA ILE A 38 -8.30 -1.78 -16.67
C ILE A 38 -8.15 -0.64 -17.66
N GLU A 39 -9.20 0.13 -17.79
CA GLU A 39 -9.29 1.32 -18.62
C GLU A 39 -9.57 2.55 -17.74
N ILE A 40 -9.44 3.74 -18.32
CA ILE A 40 -9.64 5.00 -17.59
C ILE A 40 -11.07 5.12 -17.04
N ASP A 41 -12.04 4.57 -17.76
CA ASP A 41 -13.47 4.56 -17.41
C ASP A 41 -13.88 3.36 -16.54
N SER A 42 -12.94 2.45 -16.23
CA SER A 42 -13.20 1.33 -15.34
C SER A 42 -13.58 1.84 -13.94
N PRO A 43 -14.41 1.09 -13.19
CA PRO A 43 -14.73 1.45 -11.80
C PRO A 43 -13.49 1.63 -10.94
N ALA A 44 -13.42 2.71 -10.16
CA ALA A 44 -12.28 3.01 -9.30
C ALA A 44 -11.97 1.87 -8.32
N ILE A 45 -13.00 1.19 -7.83
CA ILE A 45 -12.87 0.09 -6.88
C ILE A 45 -11.99 -1.06 -7.40
N ASP A 46 -11.93 -1.26 -8.72
CA ASP A 46 -11.18 -2.36 -9.35
C ASP A 46 -9.66 -2.17 -9.25
N VAL A 47 -9.19 -0.93 -9.03
CA VAL A 47 -7.77 -0.59 -8.87
C VAL A 47 -7.39 -0.26 -7.43
N MET A 48 -8.34 -0.35 -6.50
CA MET A 48 -8.10 -0.12 -5.07
C MET A 48 -7.42 -1.34 -4.42
N THR A 49 -6.40 -1.11 -3.64
CA THR A 49 -5.89 -2.11 -2.70
C THR A 49 -6.87 -2.25 -1.54
N ASP A 50 -7.63 -3.34 -1.53
CA ASP A 50 -8.67 -3.59 -0.54
C ASP A 50 -8.08 -4.18 0.76
N LEU A 51 -8.11 -3.41 1.85
CA LEU A 51 -7.59 -3.84 3.14
C LEU A 51 -8.50 -4.80 3.92
N ARG A 52 -9.68 -5.13 3.39
CA ARG A 52 -10.46 -6.29 3.86
C ARG A 52 -9.92 -7.62 3.34
N ARG A 53 -9.14 -7.58 2.24
CA ARG A 53 -8.61 -8.78 1.57
C ARG A 53 -7.13 -8.99 1.83
N MET A 54 -6.41 -7.95 2.26
CA MET A 54 -4.98 -8.03 2.55
C MET A 54 -4.59 -7.15 3.73
N TYR A 55 -3.54 -7.56 4.43
CA TYR A 55 -3.03 -6.79 5.55
C TYR A 55 -2.30 -5.53 5.08
N ALA A 56 -2.63 -4.39 5.68
CA ALA A 56 -1.84 -3.18 5.53
C ALA A 56 -0.41 -3.40 6.05
N ALA A 57 0.55 -2.77 5.41
CA ALA A 57 1.89 -2.68 5.97
C ALA A 57 1.92 -1.51 6.95
N THR A 58 2.31 -1.77 8.18
CA THR A 58 2.30 -0.80 9.28
C THR A 58 3.68 -0.62 9.89
N VAL A 59 3.85 0.49 10.59
CA VAL A 59 5.05 0.83 11.37
C VAL A 59 4.64 1.71 12.54
N VAL A 60 5.41 1.72 13.63
CA VAL A 60 5.18 2.64 14.75
C VAL A 60 5.97 3.95 14.58
N ALA A 61 5.45 5.05 15.14
CA ALA A 61 6.03 6.39 14.96
C ALA A 61 7.47 6.53 15.45
N ARG A 62 7.88 5.76 16.46
CA ARG A 62 9.24 5.74 17.05
C ARG A 62 10.24 4.84 16.31
N GLU A 63 9.80 4.10 15.28
CA GLU A 63 10.70 3.24 14.51
C GLU A 63 11.70 4.08 13.70
N GLY A 64 12.92 3.56 13.52
CA GLY A 64 13.93 4.18 12.67
C GLY A 64 13.53 4.17 11.19
N ILE A 65 13.84 5.25 10.45
CA ILE A 65 13.47 5.35 9.03
C ILE A 65 14.16 4.30 8.15
N SER A 66 15.37 3.86 8.51
CA SER A 66 16.05 2.74 7.84
C SER A 66 15.24 1.46 7.95
N ARG A 67 14.65 1.18 9.11
CA ARG A 67 13.79 0.03 9.34
C ARG A 67 12.47 0.15 8.57
N ALA A 68 11.85 1.32 8.57
CA ALA A 68 10.65 1.59 7.78
C ALA A 68 10.89 1.33 6.28
N THR A 69 12.05 1.79 5.77
CA THR A 69 12.45 1.52 4.37
C THR A 69 12.63 0.01 4.10
N GLN A 70 13.26 -0.72 5.01
CA GLN A 70 13.41 -2.19 4.89
C GLN A 70 12.04 -2.90 4.87
N ILE A 71 11.08 -2.46 5.69
CA ILE A 71 9.70 -3.00 5.70
C ILE A 71 9.05 -2.75 4.33
N MET A 72 9.16 -1.55 3.76
CA MET A 72 8.62 -1.23 2.44
C MET A 72 9.20 -2.15 1.35
N ILE A 73 10.51 -2.37 1.36
CA ILE A 73 11.20 -3.26 0.41
C ILE A 73 10.72 -4.71 0.60
N ALA A 74 10.75 -5.23 1.83
CA ALA A 74 10.37 -6.62 2.14
C ALA A 74 8.91 -6.92 1.80
N ARG A 75 8.01 -5.95 2.03
CA ARG A 75 6.58 -6.06 1.70
C ARG A 75 6.24 -5.65 0.27
N ARG A 76 7.21 -5.17 -0.51
CA ARG A 76 7.03 -4.63 -1.87
C ARG A 76 5.96 -3.53 -1.94
N VAL A 77 5.91 -2.70 -0.92
CA VAL A 77 5.01 -1.53 -0.83
C VAL A 77 5.83 -0.24 -0.78
N ARG A 78 5.18 0.88 -1.07
CA ARG A 78 5.80 2.22 -1.03
C ARG A 78 5.13 3.15 -0.02
N LEU A 79 4.23 2.61 0.78
CA LEU A 79 3.51 3.29 1.84
C LEU A 79 3.38 2.37 3.05
N LEU A 80 3.57 2.93 4.23
CA LEU A 80 3.22 2.30 5.50
C LEU A 80 2.22 3.18 6.24
N LEU A 81 1.24 2.56 6.86
CA LEU A 81 0.40 3.22 7.85
C LEU A 81 1.19 3.30 9.16
N VAL A 82 1.23 4.49 9.75
CA VAL A 82 1.84 4.68 11.07
C VAL A 82 0.75 4.49 12.10
N VAL A 83 0.95 3.53 13.01
CA VAL A 83 -0.07 3.12 13.99
C VAL A 83 0.53 3.12 15.40
N ASP A 84 -0.31 3.37 16.39
CA ASP A 84 0.04 3.19 17.79
C ASP A 84 -0.16 1.74 18.25
N SER A 85 0.00 1.50 19.58
CA SER A 85 -0.16 0.18 20.22
C SER A 85 -1.59 -0.36 20.12
N ASP A 86 -2.58 0.50 19.98
CA ASP A 86 -4.01 0.14 19.92
C ASP A 86 -4.49 0.00 18.47
N GLY A 87 -3.58 0.24 17.49
CA GLY A 87 -3.87 0.15 16.07
C GLY A 87 -4.52 1.41 15.49
N LEU A 88 -4.55 2.52 16.25
CA LEU A 88 -5.05 3.80 15.76
C LEU A 88 -4.04 4.42 14.79
N ILE A 89 -4.55 5.03 13.73
CA ILE A 89 -3.71 5.71 12.72
C ILE A 89 -3.18 7.02 13.30
N GLU A 90 -1.86 7.12 13.41
CA GLU A 90 -1.13 8.34 13.76
C GLU A 90 -0.71 9.14 12.52
N GLY A 91 -0.50 8.44 11.39
CA GLY A 91 -0.05 9.06 10.16
C GLY A 91 0.21 8.05 9.05
N LEU A 92 0.94 8.49 8.04
CA LEU A 92 1.49 7.63 7.00
C LEU A 92 2.90 8.06 6.62
N ILE A 93 3.71 7.11 6.16
CA ILE A 93 5.05 7.39 5.63
C ILE A 93 5.24 6.63 4.32
N SER A 94 5.76 7.34 3.32
CA SER A 94 6.02 6.78 1.99
C SER A 94 7.52 6.65 1.71
N ALA A 95 7.85 5.88 0.68
CA ALA A 95 9.22 5.77 0.18
C ALA A 95 9.80 7.15 -0.21
N ARG A 96 8.97 8.08 -0.69
CA ARG A 96 9.38 9.45 -0.99
C ARG A 96 9.78 10.23 0.28
N ASP A 97 9.09 9.97 1.38
CA ASP A 97 9.39 10.64 2.66
C ASP A 97 10.72 10.17 3.25
N THR A 98 11.09 8.90 3.07
CA THR A 98 12.33 8.33 3.60
C THR A 98 13.54 8.54 2.70
N MET A 99 13.38 8.58 1.38
CA MET A 99 14.48 8.65 0.40
C MET A 99 14.57 10.00 -0.35
N GLY A 100 13.60 10.89 -0.16
CA GLY A 100 13.54 12.18 -0.86
C GLY A 100 14.32 13.29 -0.15
N GLU A 101 13.91 14.52 -0.42
CA GLU A 101 14.56 15.72 0.15
C GLU A 101 14.27 15.95 1.64
N LYS A 102 13.18 15.39 2.18
CA LYS A 102 12.76 15.62 3.57
C LYS A 102 13.86 15.27 4.59
N PRO A 103 14.48 14.06 4.54
CA PRO A 103 15.57 13.71 5.46
C PRO A 103 16.72 14.71 5.38
N ILE A 104 17.14 15.09 4.17
CA ILE A 104 18.25 16.01 3.95
C ILE A 104 17.94 17.38 4.58
N LYS A 105 16.75 17.94 4.30
CA LYS A 105 16.32 19.23 4.87
C LYS A 105 16.24 19.20 6.40
N LEU A 106 15.85 18.06 6.96
CA LEU A 106 15.75 17.89 8.42
C LEU A 106 17.15 17.82 9.06
N LEU A 107 18.06 17.04 8.47
CA LEU A 107 19.45 16.93 8.94
C LEU A 107 20.21 18.25 8.87
N GLN A 108 19.96 19.07 7.84
CA GLN A 108 20.55 20.43 7.76
C GLN A 108 20.13 21.34 8.93
N LYS A 109 18.94 21.10 9.52
CA LYS A 109 18.42 21.86 10.67
C LYS A 109 18.88 21.30 12.01
N ARG A 110 19.18 20.00 12.07
CA ARG A 110 19.64 19.30 13.29
C ARG A 110 21.15 19.11 13.21
N ARG A 111 21.91 20.02 13.83
CA ARG A 111 23.37 19.88 13.92
C ARG A 111 23.71 18.54 14.59
N ASP A 112 24.69 17.84 14.04
CA ASP A 112 25.21 16.55 14.54
C ASP A 112 24.26 15.33 14.44
N ALA A 113 23.05 15.47 13.91
CA ALA A 113 22.16 14.35 13.64
C ALA A 113 22.58 13.62 12.36
N LYS A 114 22.52 12.28 12.39
CA LYS A 114 22.75 11.42 11.24
C LYS A 114 21.42 10.85 10.74
N TYR A 115 21.45 10.28 9.53
CA TYR A 115 20.28 9.64 8.95
C TYR A 115 19.74 8.51 9.83
N GLU A 116 20.61 7.77 10.50
CA GLU A 116 20.26 6.69 11.40
C GLU A 116 19.52 7.14 12.66
N ASP A 117 19.64 8.41 13.03
CA ASP A 117 18.98 8.98 14.20
C ASP A 117 17.54 9.40 13.90
N LEU A 118 17.16 9.45 12.61
CA LEU A 118 15.81 9.85 12.21
C LEU A 118 14.81 8.73 12.45
N ILE A 119 13.65 9.08 12.98
CA ILE A 119 12.54 8.18 13.23
C ILE A 119 11.33 8.51 12.35
N VAL A 120 10.40 7.60 12.24
CA VAL A 120 9.21 7.73 11.38
C VAL A 120 8.42 9.00 11.67
N SER A 121 8.22 9.38 12.94
CA SER A 121 7.50 10.60 13.33
C SER A 121 8.17 11.89 12.83
N ASP A 122 9.46 11.87 12.54
CA ASP A 122 10.17 13.03 12.00
C ASP A 122 9.78 13.35 10.55
N LEU A 123 9.37 12.33 9.79
CA LEU A 123 9.17 12.41 8.34
C LEU A 123 7.75 12.07 7.88
N MET A 124 6.95 11.40 8.72
CA MET A 124 5.59 11.00 8.37
C MET A 124 4.71 12.20 8.04
N VAL A 125 3.65 11.96 7.31
CA VAL A 125 2.51 12.85 7.19
C VAL A 125 1.61 12.56 8.39
N PRO A 126 1.40 13.48 9.32
CA PRO A 126 0.58 13.23 10.49
C PRO A 126 -0.90 13.13 10.09
N ARG A 127 -1.69 12.41 10.88
CA ARG A 127 -3.12 12.14 10.61
C ARG A 127 -3.91 13.39 10.21
N GLN A 128 -3.67 14.51 10.86
CA GLN A 128 -4.39 15.76 10.63
C GLN A 128 -4.11 16.39 9.25
N ALA A 129 -3.04 15.95 8.57
CA ALA A 129 -2.65 16.42 7.25
C ALA A 129 -2.92 15.38 6.14
N ILE A 130 -3.69 14.35 6.44
CA ILE A 130 -4.06 13.31 5.48
C ILE A 130 -5.48 13.60 4.98
N ASP A 131 -5.61 13.86 3.68
CA ASP A 131 -6.88 13.88 3.00
C ASP A 131 -7.29 12.45 2.65
N VAL A 132 -8.56 12.12 2.83
CA VAL A 132 -9.11 10.78 2.61
C VAL A 132 -10.28 10.82 1.64
N LEU A 133 -10.56 9.70 0.99
CA LEU A 133 -11.72 9.49 0.15
C LEU A 133 -12.76 8.65 0.90
N ASP A 134 -14.02 9.00 0.74
CA ASP A 134 -15.12 8.19 1.24
C ASP A 134 -15.41 7.03 0.30
N ILE A 135 -15.66 5.82 0.84
CA ILE A 135 -15.95 4.62 0.06
C ILE A 135 -17.17 4.78 -0.85
N GLU A 136 -18.18 5.51 -0.41
CA GLU A 136 -19.40 5.74 -1.20
C GLU A 136 -19.12 6.58 -2.46
N GLN A 137 -18.17 7.50 -2.38
CA GLN A 137 -17.70 8.27 -3.53
C GLN A 137 -16.88 7.39 -4.47
N VAL A 138 -16.00 6.56 -3.92
CA VAL A 138 -15.16 5.62 -4.68
C VAL A 138 -15.98 4.62 -5.48
N LEU A 139 -17.07 4.10 -4.91
CA LEU A 139 -17.97 3.16 -5.58
C LEU A 139 -18.65 3.74 -6.84
N ARG A 140 -18.72 5.08 -6.93
CA ARG A 140 -19.32 5.80 -8.07
C ARG A 140 -18.28 6.41 -9.01
N ALA A 141 -17.01 6.35 -8.63
CA ALA A 141 -15.91 6.98 -9.36
C ALA A 141 -15.32 6.04 -10.41
N THR A 142 -14.62 6.62 -11.38
CA THR A 142 -13.80 5.92 -12.36
C THR A 142 -12.32 5.96 -11.98
N VAL A 143 -11.51 5.12 -12.60
CA VAL A 143 -10.04 5.16 -12.49
C VAL A 143 -9.50 6.55 -12.84
N GLY A 144 -10.05 7.17 -13.90
CA GLY A 144 -9.68 8.54 -14.30
C GLY A 144 -9.94 9.57 -13.22
N SER A 145 -11.05 9.47 -12.49
CA SER A 145 -11.35 10.37 -11.38
C SER A 145 -10.32 10.25 -10.25
N ILE A 146 -9.87 9.03 -9.93
CA ILE A 146 -8.83 8.82 -8.92
C ILE A 146 -7.49 9.40 -9.37
N ILE A 147 -7.11 9.20 -10.64
CA ILE A 147 -5.88 9.78 -11.21
C ILE A 147 -5.92 11.31 -11.12
N ALA A 148 -7.04 11.93 -11.51
CA ALA A 148 -7.22 13.37 -11.43
C ALA A 148 -7.07 13.88 -9.98
N THR A 149 -7.70 13.21 -9.01
CA THR A 149 -7.62 13.54 -7.58
C THR A 149 -6.18 13.43 -7.05
N LEU A 150 -5.48 12.33 -7.37
CA LEU A 150 -4.09 12.15 -6.95
C LEU A 150 -3.17 13.23 -7.54
N LYS A 151 -3.39 13.59 -8.81
CA LYS A 151 -2.64 14.64 -9.53
C LYS A 151 -2.89 16.02 -8.92
N GLU A 152 -4.14 16.39 -8.72
CA GLU A 152 -4.54 17.69 -8.14
C GLU A 152 -3.93 17.90 -6.75
N ASN A 153 -3.97 16.85 -5.91
CA ASN A 153 -3.41 16.89 -4.56
C ASN A 153 -1.88 16.69 -4.51
N GLY A 154 -1.21 16.45 -5.64
CA GLY A 154 0.23 16.16 -5.69
C GLY A 154 0.65 14.92 -4.88
N ARG A 155 -0.26 13.96 -4.71
CA ARG A 155 -0.09 12.76 -3.89
C ARG A 155 0.10 11.52 -4.76
N GLN A 156 0.92 10.58 -4.28
CA GLN A 156 1.07 9.26 -4.91
C GLN A 156 0.08 8.23 -4.39
N HIS A 157 -0.50 8.49 -3.23
CA HIS A 157 -1.42 7.59 -2.55
C HIS A 157 -2.60 8.38 -2.01
N ALA A 158 -3.77 7.74 -1.99
CA ALA A 158 -4.95 8.21 -1.28
C ALA A 158 -5.50 7.07 -0.42
N LEU A 159 -5.87 7.38 0.82
CA LEU A 159 -6.58 6.45 1.69
C LEU A 159 -8.08 6.55 1.42
N VAL A 160 -8.74 5.41 1.50
CA VAL A 160 -10.20 5.31 1.46
C VAL A 160 -10.68 4.92 2.83
N ILE A 161 -11.64 5.68 3.37
CA ILE A 161 -12.29 5.38 4.65
C ILE A 161 -13.68 4.83 4.43
N GLU A 162 -14.14 4.06 5.39
CA GLU A 162 -15.48 3.50 5.49
C GLU A 162 -15.90 3.48 6.95
N THR A 163 -17.15 3.77 7.24
CA THR A 163 -17.69 3.56 8.58
C THR A 163 -18.00 2.08 8.78
N ASP A 164 -17.36 1.44 9.75
CA ASP A 164 -17.66 0.05 10.13
C ASP A 164 -19.07 0.01 10.74
N PRO A 165 -20.04 -0.69 10.12
CA PRO A 165 -21.41 -0.68 10.57
C PRO A 165 -21.63 -1.39 11.92
N VAL A 166 -20.71 -2.24 12.34
CA VAL A 166 -20.78 -2.99 13.59
C VAL A 166 -20.19 -2.18 14.74
N ARG A 167 -19.07 -1.51 14.50
CA ARG A 167 -18.34 -0.75 15.53
C ARG A 167 -18.69 0.72 15.56
N GLY A 168 -19.30 1.26 14.48
CA GLY A 168 -19.63 2.68 14.37
C GLY A 168 -18.40 3.59 14.28
N VAL A 169 -17.24 3.07 13.91
CA VAL A 169 -15.98 3.82 13.77
C VAL A 169 -15.52 3.85 12.32
N GLU A 170 -14.77 4.87 11.96
CA GLU A 170 -14.12 4.95 10.65
C GLU A 170 -12.92 4.01 10.61
N ILE A 171 -12.81 3.26 9.54
CA ILE A 171 -11.69 2.35 9.25
C ILE A 171 -11.06 2.70 7.91
N VAL A 172 -9.77 2.43 7.75
CA VAL A 172 -9.12 2.51 6.45
C VAL A 172 -9.55 1.29 5.63
N ARG A 173 -10.43 1.53 4.66
CA ARG A 173 -11.03 0.53 3.80
C ARG A 173 -10.09 0.08 2.69
N GLY A 174 -9.29 1.01 2.17
CA GLY A 174 -8.40 0.73 1.06
C GLY A 174 -7.39 1.84 0.78
N ILE A 175 -6.54 1.58 -0.20
CA ILE A 175 -5.47 2.48 -0.62
C ILE A 175 -5.43 2.53 -2.15
N PHE A 176 -5.39 3.72 -2.72
CA PHE A 176 -5.00 3.94 -4.10
C PHE A 176 -3.51 4.27 -4.18
N SER A 177 -2.85 3.73 -5.20
CA SER A 177 -1.45 4.03 -5.52
C SER A 177 -1.33 4.37 -7.00
N ALA A 178 -0.82 5.56 -7.33
CA ALA A 178 -0.60 6.01 -8.70
C ALA A 178 0.24 5.00 -9.50
N THR A 179 1.30 4.46 -8.89
CA THR A 179 2.16 3.45 -9.52
C THR A 179 1.41 2.14 -9.81
N GLN A 180 0.52 1.71 -8.91
CA GLN A 180 -0.25 0.48 -9.12
C GLN A 180 -1.30 0.68 -10.22
N ILE A 181 -2.00 1.81 -10.20
CA ILE A 181 -2.98 2.17 -11.24
C ILE A 181 -2.31 2.17 -12.61
N ALA A 182 -1.16 2.84 -12.74
CA ALA A 182 -0.45 2.90 -14.00
C ALA A 182 -0.01 1.51 -14.51
N ARG A 183 0.45 0.61 -13.63
CA ARG A 183 0.74 -0.78 -14.01
C ARG A 183 -0.50 -1.53 -14.52
N GLN A 184 -1.64 -1.32 -13.88
CA GLN A 184 -2.90 -1.97 -14.28
C GLN A 184 -3.44 -1.42 -15.60
N LEU A 185 -3.16 -0.14 -15.92
CA LEU A 185 -3.43 0.48 -17.22
C LEU A 185 -2.41 0.08 -18.29
N GLY A 186 -1.42 -0.77 -17.99
CA GLY A 186 -0.38 -1.18 -18.94
C GLY A 186 0.67 -0.11 -19.22
N VAL A 187 0.72 0.97 -18.41
CA VAL A 187 1.71 2.05 -18.56
C VAL A 187 3.03 1.63 -17.91
N ALA A 188 4.11 1.61 -18.69
CA ALA A 188 5.46 1.37 -18.18
C ALA A 188 5.91 2.58 -17.35
N ILE A 189 6.21 2.38 -16.06
CA ILE A 189 6.65 3.46 -15.18
C ILE A 189 8.13 3.28 -14.84
N PRO A 190 8.98 4.28 -15.12
CA PRO A 190 10.30 4.36 -14.51
C PRO A 190 10.15 4.56 -12.99
N VAL A 191 10.96 3.89 -12.22
CA VAL A 191 10.76 3.65 -10.76
C VAL A 191 10.84 4.92 -9.88
N PHE A 192 11.14 6.11 -10.41
CA PHE A 192 11.69 7.19 -9.56
C PHE A 192 10.95 8.54 -9.46
N GLU A 193 9.92 8.89 -10.26
CA GLU A 193 9.31 10.23 -10.13
C GLU A 193 7.78 10.29 -10.28
N VAL A 194 7.11 11.04 -9.38
CA VAL A 194 5.64 11.26 -9.40
C VAL A 194 5.20 12.12 -10.57
N ALA A 195 5.97 13.15 -10.89
CA ALA A 195 5.67 14.05 -12.00
C ALA A 195 5.73 13.30 -13.33
N GLN A 196 6.64 12.35 -13.48
CA GLN A 196 6.75 11.48 -14.63
C GLN A 196 5.59 10.49 -14.72
N THR A 197 5.15 9.90 -13.60
CA THR A 197 4.03 8.95 -13.60
C THR A 197 2.76 9.52 -14.19
N PHE A 198 2.40 10.75 -13.82
CA PHE A 198 1.19 11.38 -14.36
C PHE A 198 1.37 11.83 -15.82
N ALA A 199 2.57 12.27 -16.21
CA ALA A 199 2.88 12.60 -17.60
C ALA A 199 2.81 11.36 -18.51
N GLU A 200 3.32 10.22 -18.04
CA GLU A 200 3.29 8.94 -18.77
C GLU A 200 1.86 8.39 -18.91
N ILE A 201 1.05 8.48 -17.85
CA ILE A 201 -0.37 8.13 -17.94
C ILE A 201 -1.07 9.00 -19.01
N ALA A 202 -0.84 10.31 -18.99
CA ALA A 202 -1.45 11.21 -19.98
C ALA A 202 -1.04 10.85 -21.42
N ILE A 203 0.26 10.62 -21.67
CA ILE A 203 0.77 10.24 -23.01
C ILE A 203 0.21 8.88 -23.47
N ALA A 204 0.03 7.93 -22.56
CA ALA A 204 -0.49 6.61 -22.89
C ALA A 204 -2.00 6.64 -23.22
N LEU A 205 -2.74 7.59 -22.65
CA LEU A 205 -4.18 7.75 -22.87
C LEU A 205 -4.53 8.59 -24.12
N ASP A 206 -3.57 9.34 -24.68
CA ASP A 206 -3.73 10.11 -25.92
C ASP A 206 -3.48 9.27 -27.20
N LYS A 207 -3.26 7.96 -27.07
CA LYS A 207 -3.12 6.99 -28.17
C LYS A 207 -4.38 6.16 -28.34
#